data_ce4adcfc2edcca8cd21bdf5a84250364
#
_entry.id   ce4adcfc2edcca8cd21bdf5a84250364
#
_cell.length_a   1.000
_cell.length_b   1.000
_cell.length_c   1.000
_cell.angle_alpha   90.00
_cell.angle_beta   90.00
_cell.angle_gamma   90.00
#
_symmetry.space_group_name_H-M   'P 1'
#
loop_
_entity.id
_entity.type
_entity.pdbx_description
1 polymer ?
#
loop_
_entity_poly.entity_id
_entity_poly.type
_entity_poly.pdbx_seq_one_letter_code
_entity_poly.pdbx_strand_id
1 'polypeptide(L)'
;MMCMLFHQHCVSGQSSEQCSHIHEKRYTRDELFALQPRLADAQQQGKIQVKDDHAIVSIVKGMTFILIELESEEALGLVSLAGRTLEVDGLDEEWDKTFIGSYFFVRTGKSEDGATRLRTRMIEGPLEDPATGSAASDLAAYLSVTEGGDNKMLKYEIVQGVEMRRRSEIFIEVEMKADRSVSKVHLEGGAVAVMEGRLSI
;
A
#
# COMPACT_ATOMS: atom_id res chain seq x y z
N MET A 1 -5.08 -23.44 -9.57
CA MET A 1 -4.76 -22.12 -8.99
C MET A 1 -4.13 -22.40 -7.65
N MET A 2 -2.85 -22.09 -7.49
CA MET A 2 -2.12 -22.33 -6.24
C MET A 2 -2.28 -21.05 -5.41
N CYS A 3 -2.89 -21.14 -4.24
CA CYS A 3 -2.98 -20.03 -3.30
C CYS A 3 -1.69 -20.01 -2.49
N MET A 4 -0.95 -18.90 -2.52
CA MET A 4 0.18 -18.70 -1.61
C MET A 4 -0.32 -17.94 -0.39
N LEU A 5 -0.29 -18.57 0.76
CA LEU A 5 -0.58 -17.95 2.05
C LEU A 5 0.74 -17.45 2.64
N PHE A 6 0.91 -16.14 2.77
CA PHE A 6 1.99 -15.57 3.56
C PHE A 6 1.44 -15.14 4.93
N HIS A 7 2.01 -15.72 5.99
CA HIS A 7 1.69 -15.33 7.35
C HIS A 7 2.83 -14.44 7.86
N GLN A 8 2.56 -13.16 8.01
CA GLN A 8 3.45 -12.28 8.73
C GLN A 8 3.02 -12.25 10.19
N HIS A 9 3.76 -12.97 11.07
CA HIS A 9 3.55 -12.90 12.51
C HIS A 9 4.28 -11.69 13.07
N CYS A 10 3.55 -10.82 13.78
CA CYS A 10 4.17 -9.93 14.74
C CYS A 10 4.67 -10.78 15.90
N VAL A 11 5.98 -11.03 15.97
CA VAL A 11 6.58 -11.88 16.99
C VAL A 11 6.49 -11.16 18.35
N SER A 12 5.63 -11.69 19.24
CA SER A 12 5.59 -11.28 20.63
C SER A 12 6.83 -11.83 21.34
N GLY A 13 7.83 -10.99 21.59
CA GLY A 13 8.98 -11.47 22.38
C GLY A 13 10.18 -10.56 22.58
N GLN A 14 10.21 -9.34 22.04
CA GLN A 14 11.13 -8.27 22.45
C GLN A 14 10.54 -6.93 22.05
N SER A 15 10.30 -6.03 23.02
CA SER A 15 9.89 -4.61 22.88
C SER A 15 9.07 -4.27 21.63
N SER A 16 7.73 -4.28 21.74
CA SER A 16 6.74 -3.61 20.86
C SER A 16 7.16 -3.41 19.39
N GLU A 17 7.48 -4.46 18.66
CA GLU A 17 7.58 -4.36 17.20
C GLU A 17 6.16 -4.22 16.65
N GLN A 18 5.80 -2.99 16.30
CA GLN A 18 4.56 -2.69 15.58
C GLN A 18 4.60 -3.40 14.22
N CYS A 19 3.48 -4.01 13.82
CA CYS A 19 3.34 -4.63 12.51
C CYS A 19 3.32 -3.61 11.36
N SER A 20 3.31 -2.32 11.66
CA SER A 20 3.49 -1.21 10.75
C SER A 20 3.85 0.03 11.56
N HIS A 21 4.66 0.91 10.99
CA HIS A 21 5.06 2.18 11.58
C HIS A 21 4.52 3.34 10.74
N ILE A 22 3.72 4.21 11.34
CA ILE A 22 3.20 5.41 10.69
C ILE A 22 4.14 6.55 11.07
N HIS A 23 4.83 7.13 10.09
CA HIS A 23 5.76 8.24 10.30
C HIS A 23 5.04 9.53 10.71
N GLU A 24 5.69 10.36 11.53
CA GLU A 24 5.21 11.71 11.83
C GLU A 24 5.27 12.61 10.58
N LYS A 25 6.30 12.43 9.75
CA LYS A 25 6.43 13.10 8.45
C LYS A 25 5.24 12.73 7.56
N ARG A 26 4.69 13.75 6.93
CA ARG A 26 3.66 13.61 5.87
C ARG A 26 4.25 14.00 4.53
N TYR A 27 3.85 13.30 3.48
CA TYR A 27 4.22 13.64 2.12
C TYR A 27 3.23 14.66 1.57
N THR A 28 3.72 15.82 1.18
CA THR A 28 2.88 16.94 0.78
C THR A 28 2.37 16.79 -0.66
N ARG A 29 1.24 17.46 -0.97
CA ARG A 29 0.72 17.53 -2.33
C ARG A 29 1.71 18.16 -3.31
N ASP A 30 2.49 19.15 -2.89
CA ASP A 30 3.48 19.80 -3.76
C ASP A 30 4.63 18.84 -4.09
N GLU A 31 5.10 18.06 -3.12
CA GLU A 31 6.08 16.99 -3.35
C GLU A 31 5.52 15.94 -4.33
N LEU A 32 4.26 15.55 -4.16
CA LEU A 32 3.56 14.63 -5.07
C LEU A 32 3.47 15.19 -6.49
N PHE A 33 3.05 16.43 -6.66
CA PHE A 33 2.87 17.05 -7.96
C PHE A 33 4.19 17.26 -8.72
N ALA A 34 5.31 17.42 -8.00
CA ALA A 34 6.64 17.43 -8.60
C ALA A 34 6.99 16.10 -9.31
N LEU A 35 6.36 14.99 -8.91
CA LEU A 35 6.55 13.67 -9.51
C LEU A 35 5.38 13.24 -10.41
N GLN A 36 4.22 13.88 -10.26
CA GLN A 36 2.97 13.51 -10.94
C GLN A 36 2.34 14.71 -11.63
N PRO A 37 2.99 15.25 -12.70
CA PRO A 37 2.53 16.48 -13.35
C PRO A 37 1.12 16.35 -13.95
N ARG A 38 0.70 15.16 -14.41
CA ARG A 38 -0.65 14.94 -14.93
C ARG A 38 -1.72 15.06 -13.84
N LEU A 39 -1.43 14.68 -12.60
CA LEU A 39 -2.34 14.92 -11.46
C LEU A 39 -2.38 16.42 -11.12
N ALA A 40 -1.22 17.09 -11.14
CA ALA A 40 -1.16 18.55 -10.94
C ALA A 40 -2.00 19.32 -11.96
N ASP A 41 -1.83 19.01 -13.23
CA ASP A 41 -2.59 19.63 -14.33
C ASP A 41 -4.10 19.39 -14.19
N ALA A 42 -4.50 18.16 -13.85
CA ALA A 42 -5.90 17.80 -13.67
C ALA A 42 -6.53 18.54 -12.48
N GLN A 43 -5.82 18.69 -11.38
CA GLN A 43 -6.28 19.47 -10.23
C GLN A 43 -6.39 20.95 -10.57
N GLN A 44 -5.40 21.53 -11.25
CA GLN A 44 -5.44 22.93 -11.67
C GLN A 44 -6.64 23.21 -12.59
N GLN A 45 -7.05 22.22 -13.40
CA GLN A 45 -8.23 22.28 -14.26
C GLN A 45 -9.54 21.99 -13.51
N GLY A 46 -9.49 21.72 -12.21
CA GLY A 46 -10.66 21.39 -11.39
C GLY A 46 -11.31 20.04 -11.73
N LYS A 47 -10.58 19.15 -12.38
CA LYS A 47 -11.08 17.81 -12.78
C LYS A 47 -10.98 16.77 -11.68
N ILE A 48 -10.04 16.94 -10.75
CA ILE A 48 -9.81 16.07 -9.61
C ILE A 48 -9.49 16.90 -8.38
N GLN A 49 -9.61 16.28 -7.19
CA GLN A 49 -9.11 16.84 -5.94
C GLN A 49 -8.13 15.87 -5.29
N VAL A 50 -6.94 16.36 -4.94
CA VAL A 50 -5.92 15.61 -4.22
C VAL A 50 -5.74 16.24 -2.85
N LYS A 51 -5.65 15.41 -1.80
CA LYS A 51 -5.45 15.84 -0.41
C LYS A 51 -4.16 16.66 -0.27
N ASP A 52 -4.09 17.51 0.75
CA ASP A 52 -2.92 18.37 0.99
C ASP A 52 -1.69 17.58 1.45
N ASP A 53 -1.92 16.46 2.13
CA ASP A 53 -0.86 15.57 2.60
C ASP A 53 -1.26 14.09 2.57
N HIS A 54 -0.26 13.23 2.59
CA HIS A 54 -0.38 11.78 2.48
C HIS A 54 0.42 11.08 3.57
N ALA A 55 -0.08 9.95 4.07
CA ALA A 55 0.60 9.15 5.07
C ALA A 55 1.85 8.50 4.48
N ILE A 56 2.90 8.43 5.29
CA ILE A 56 4.09 7.63 5.04
C ILE A 56 4.09 6.52 6.06
N VAL A 57 4.13 5.27 5.60
CA VAL A 57 3.99 4.10 6.45
C VAL A 57 5.02 3.04 6.06
N SER A 58 5.62 2.39 7.05
CA SER A 58 6.58 1.30 6.87
C SER A 58 6.00 0.01 7.43
N ILE A 59 5.87 -1.01 6.59
CA ILE A 59 5.41 -2.34 7.03
C ILE A 59 6.49 -3.08 7.83
N VAL A 60 7.73 -2.87 7.48
CA VAL A 60 8.94 -3.35 8.16
C VAL A 60 10.07 -2.35 7.98
N LYS A 61 11.10 -2.38 8.83
CA LYS A 61 12.31 -1.60 8.61
C LYS A 61 12.91 -1.93 7.24
N GLY A 62 13.19 -0.90 6.44
CA GLY A 62 13.72 -1.03 5.09
C GLY A 62 12.66 -1.07 3.97
N MET A 63 11.36 -0.94 4.30
CA MET A 63 10.30 -0.93 3.29
C MET A 63 9.17 0.03 3.68
N THR A 64 9.06 1.15 2.96
CA THR A 64 8.16 2.28 3.25
C THR A 64 7.32 2.63 2.03
N PHE A 65 6.07 2.99 2.25
CA PHE A 65 5.18 3.44 1.20
C PHE A 65 4.51 4.77 1.54
N ILE A 66 4.40 5.64 0.55
CA ILE A 66 3.54 6.82 0.61
C ILE A 66 2.17 6.39 0.13
N LEU A 67 1.16 6.50 0.99
CA LEU A 67 -0.21 6.08 0.72
C LEU A 67 -1.03 7.25 0.19
N ILE A 68 -1.30 7.26 -1.12
CA ILE A 68 -1.93 8.37 -1.82
C ILE A 68 -3.35 7.98 -2.24
N GLU A 69 -4.35 8.50 -1.51
CA GLU A 69 -5.75 8.31 -1.85
C GLU A 69 -6.18 9.26 -2.95
N LEU A 70 -6.76 8.72 -4.01
CA LEU A 70 -7.39 9.46 -5.11
C LEU A 70 -8.90 9.22 -5.09
N GLU A 71 -9.66 10.14 -5.68
CA GLU A 71 -11.12 10.14 -5.60
C GLU A 71 -11.80 9.20 -6.60
N SER A 72 -11.10 8.82 -7.69
CA SER A 72 -11.69 8.02 -8.76
C SER A 72 -10.67 7.17 -9.53
N GLU A 73 -11.16 6.17 -10.25
CA GLU A 73 -10.32 5.35 -11.15
C GLU A 73 -9.78 6.16 -12.32
N GLU A 74 -10.48 7.21 -12.76
CA GLU A 74 -10.01 8.15 -13.77
C GLU A 74 -8.79 8.92 -13.26
N ALA A 75 -8.83 9.39 -12.01
CA ALA A 75 -7.68 10.02 -11.35
C ALA A 75 -6.50 9.05 -11.21
N LEU A 76 -6.78 7.79 -10.85
CA LEU A 76 -5.78 6.73 -10.78
C LEU A 76 -5.13 6.48 -12.16
N GLY A 77 -5.90 6.57 -13.25
CA GLY A 77 -5.41 6.45 -14.63
C GLY A 77 -4.47 7.59 -15.07
N LEU A 78 -4.46 8.72 -14.35
CA LEU A 78 -3.53 9.83 -14.62
C LEU A 78 -2.15 9.61 -14.01
N VAL A 79 -2.00 8.70 -13.05
CA VAL A 79 -0.71 8.40 -12.42
C VAL A 79 0.28 7.93 -13.48
N SER A 80 1.50 8.43 -13.42
CA SER A 80 2.59 8.10 -14.34
C SER A 80 3.85 7.64 -13.59
N LEU A 81 4.78 7.03 -14.31
CA LEU A 81 6.09 6.71 -13.77
C LEU A 81 6.81 7.99 -13.34
N ALA A 82 7.51 7.94 -12.22
CA ALA A 82 8.13 9.13 -11.62
C ALA A 82 9.46 9.53 -12.27
N GLY A 83 10.04 8.75 -13.16
CA GLY A 83 11.28 9.06 -13.85
C GLY A 83 12.55 9.11 -12.99
N ARG A 84 12.42 9.15 -11.66
CA ARG A 84 13.50 9.12 -10.68
C ARG A 84 13.09 8.36 -9.43
N THR A 85 14.04 7.79 -8.73
CA THR A 85 13.82 7.20 -7.40
C THR A 85 13.27 8.24 -6.44
N LEU A 86 12.35 7.80 -5.60
CA LEU A 86 11.73 8.64 -4.58
C LEU A 86 12.63 8.69 -3.34
N GLU A 87 12.90 9.89 -2.87
CA GLU A 87 13.62 10.15 -1.63
C GLU A 87 12.74 11.04 -0.75
N VAL A 88 12.67 10.74 0.53
CA VAL A 88 11.92 11.51 1.52
C VAL A 88 12.83 11.77 2.71
N ASP A 89 13.10 13.04 2.96
CA ASP A 89 13.86 13.48 4.12
C ASP A 89 12.96 13.58 5.36
N GLY A 90 13.56 13.35 6.54
CA GLY A 90 12.88 13.53 7.82
C GLY A 90 11.95 12.39 8.20
N LEU A 91 12.22 11.18 7.72
CA LEU A 91 11.62 9.97 8.28
C LEU A 91 12.07 9.75 9.72
N ASP A 92 11.25 9.03 10.48
CA ASP A 92 11.53 8.77 11.89
C ASP A 92 12.83 7.97 12.05
N GLU A 93 13.59 8.28 13.12
CA GLU A 93 14.87 7.64 13.42
C GLU A 93 14.75 6.12 13.45
N GLU A 94 15.75 5.42 12.96
CA GLU A 94 15.81 3.95 12.75
C GLU A 94 14.94 3.42 11.59
N TRP A 95 14.07 4.24 10.97
CA TRP A 95 13.25 3.89 9.82
C TRP A 95 13.68 4.62 8.54
N ASP A 96 14.65 5.50 8.63
CA ASP A 96 15.16 6.39 7.57
C ASP A 96 15.93 5.65 6.46
N LYS A 97 16.50 4.48 6.75
CA LYS A 97 17.23 3.65 5.77
C LYS A 97 16.27 2.66 5.11
N THR A 98 15.52 3.13 4.14
CA THR A 98 14.42 2.38 3.59
C THR A 98 14.24 2.60 2.09
N PHE A 99 13.74 1.56 1.42
CA PHE A 99 13.12 1.69 0.11
C PHE A 99 11.82 2.49 0.24
N ILE A 100 11.54 3.39 -0.70
CA ILE A 100 10.30 4.18 -0.68
C ILE A 100 9.56 4.02 -2.01
N GLY A 101 8.33 3.52 -1.93
CA GLY A 101 7.40 3.44 -3.05
C GLY A 101 6.19 4.34 -2.88
N SER A 102 5.59 4.79 -3.99
CA SER A 102 4.31 5.49 -3.98
C SER A 102 3.18 4.50 -4.26
N TYR A 103 2.25 4.37 -3.32
CA TYR A 103 1.10 3.48 -3.45
C TYR A 103 -0.18 4.29 -3.57
N PHE A 104 -0.66 4.42 -4.80
CA PHE A 104 -1.89 5.13 -5.13
C PHE A 104 -3.07 4.19 -4.98
N PHE A 105 -4.17 4.66 -4.39
CA PHE A 105 -5.35 3.86 -4.22
C PHE A 105 -6.66 4.65 -4.37
N VAL A 106 -7.70 3.93 -4.75
CA VAL A 106 -9.08 4.41 -4.86
C VAL A 106 -9.99 3.39 -4.19
N ARG A 107 -10.99 3.87 -3.45
CA ARG A 107 -12.04 3.04 -2.88
C ARG A 107 -13.13 2.78 -3.93
N THR A 108 -13.37 1.53 -4.25
CA THR A 108 -14.38 1.14 -5.25
C THR A 108 -15.66 0.56 -4.63
N GLY A 109 -15.75 0.56 -3.30
CA GLY A 109 -16.93 0.12 -2.56
C GLY A 109 -16.65 -1.00 -1.56
N LYS A 110 -17.64 -1.85 -1.32
CA LYS A 110 -17.53 -3.03 -0.47
C LYS A 110 -18.03 -4.27 -1.19
N SER A 111 -17.50 -5.42 -0.82
CA SER A 111 -18.01 -6.72 -1.26
C SER A 111 -19.27 -7.11 -0.46
N GLU A 112 -19.94 -8.19 -0.89
CA GLU A 112 -21.14 -8.70 -0.22
C GLU A 112 -20.87 -9.16 1.22
N ASP A 113 -19.66 -9.66 1.49
CA ASP A 113 -19.20 -10.06 2.82
C ASP A 113 -18.58 -8.91 3.63
N GLY A 114 -18.64 -7.67 3.11
CA GLY A 114 -18.24 -6.45 3.80
C GLY A 114 -16.77 -6.06 3.65
N ALA A 115 -15.98 -6.78 2.85
CA ALA A 115 -14.59 -6.39 2.60
C ALA A 115 -14.53 -5.05 1.85
N THR A 116 -13.57 -4.20 2.21
CA THR A 116 -13.31 -2.94 1.52
C THR A 116 -12.61 -3.23 0.19
N ARG A 117 -13.20 -2.77 -0.92
CA ARG A 117 -12.64 -2.92 -2.27
C ARG A 117 -11.82 -1.71 -2.65
N LEU A 118 -10.60 -1.98 -3.13
CA LEU A 118 -9.63 -0.95 -3.53
C LEU A 118 -9.07 -1.26 -4.93
N ARG A 119 -8.85 -0.21 -5.71
CA ARG A 119 -8.01 -0.23 -6.92
C ARG A 119 -6.71 0.47 -6.58
N THR A 120 -5.58 -0.11 -6.99
CA THR A 120 -4.27 0.41 -6.62
C THR A 120 -3.28 0.41 -7.78
N ARG A 121 -2.28 1.28 -7.68
CA ARG A 121 -1.06 1.29 -8.50
C ARG A 121 0.14 1.55 -7.61
N MET A 122 1.22 0.80 -7.81
CA MET A 122 2.48 1.00 -7.08
C MET A 122 3.55 1.48 -8.04
N ILE A 123 4.09 2.65 -7.76
CA ILE A 123 5.12 3.30 -8.57
C ILE A 123 6.41 3.48 -7.77
N GLU A 124 7.50 2.99 -8.32
CA GLU A 124 8.85 3.22 -7.80
C GLU A 124 9.74 3.78 -8.92
N GLY A 125 9.96 5.09 -8.89
CA GLY A 125 10.76 5.74 -9.93
C GLY A 125 10.26 5.39 -11.35
N PRO A 126 11.10 4.73 -12.17
CA PRO A 126 10.74 4.35 -13.54
C PRO A 126 9.95 3.04 -13.63
N LEU A 127 9.62 2.40 -12.51
CA LEU A 127 8.96 1.10 -12.48
C LEU A 127 7.53 1.21 -11.95
N GLU A 128 6.64 0.40 -12.49
CA GLU A 128 5.35 0.07 -11.92
C GLU A 128 5.31 -1.43 -11.62
N ASP A 129 4.92 -1.80 -10.39
CA ASP A 129 4.79 -3.20 -10.00
C ASP A 129 3.33 -3.65 -10.16
N PRO A 130 3.06 -4.78 -10.83
CA PRO A 130 1.71 -5.29 -11.02
C PRO A 130 1.07 -5.91 -9.78
N ALA A 131 1.86 -6.27 -8.75
CA ALA A 131 1.34 -6.95 -7.55
C ALA A 131 2.29 -6.77 -6.36
N THR A 132 2.01 -5.79 -5.50
CA THR A 132 2.86 -5.44 -4.36
C THR A 132 2.19 -5.82 -3.04
N GLY A 133 2.41 -7.04 -2.59
CA GLY A 133 1.80 -7.55 -1.36
C GLY A 133 2.19 -6.76 -0.11
N SER A 134 3.41 -6.26 -0.01
CA SER A 134 3.89 -5.43 1.09
C SER A 134 3.16 -4.09 1.16
N ALA A 135 3.01 -3.37 0.02
CA ALA A 135 2.27 -2.11 -0.03
C ALA A 135 0.77 -2.32 0.26
N ALA A 136 0.19 -3.41 -0.23
CA ALA A 136 -1.19 -3.79 0.06
C ALA A 136 -1.41 -4.05 1.56
N SER A 137 -0.48 -4.77 2.19
CA SER A 137 -0.50 -5.05 3.64
C SER A 137 -0.35 -3.76 4.46
N ASP A 138 0.54 -2.86 4.04
CA ASP A 138 0.78 -1.58 4.67
C ASP A 138 -0.46 -0.67 4.60
N LEU A 139 -1.07 -0.56 3.41
CA LEU A 139 -2.32 0.19 3.23
C LEU A 139 -3.45 -0.38 4.09
N ALA A 140 -3.65 -1.71 4.08
CA ALA A 140 -4.69 -2.36 4.85
C ALA A 140 -4.49 -2.16 6.36
N ALA A 141 -3.24 -2.28 6.86
CA ALA A 141 -2.91 -2.02 8.26
C ALA A 141 -3.19 -0.56 8.64
N TYR A 142 -2.74 0.40 7.82
CA TYR A 142 -2.99 1.83 8.01
C TYR A 142 -4.47 2.16 8.09
N LEU A 143 -5.26 1.69 7.13
CA LEU A 143 -6.72 1.92 7.12
C LEU A 143 -7.40 1.27 8.32
N SER A 144 -6.93 0.09 8.74
CA SER A 144 -7.47 -0.61 9.91
C SER A 144 -7.21 0.15 11.21
N VAL A 145 -6.02 0.73 11.38
CA VAL A 145 -5.67 1.54 12.57
C VAL A 145 -6.43 2.85 12.59
N THR A 146 -6.56 3.52 11.45
CA THR A 146 -7.17 4.85 11.37
C THR A 146 -8.70 4.83 11.34
N GLU A 147 -9.31 3.84 10.70
CA GLU A 147 -10.75 3.77 10.45
C GLU A 147 -11.44 2.55 11.09
N GLY A 148 -10.64 1.58 11.54
CA GLY A 148 -11.13 0.33 12.10
C GLY A 148 -11.64 0.46 13.53
N GLY A 149 -12.11 -0.66 14.07
CA GLY A 149 -12.57 -0.79 15.46
C GLY A 149 -11.79 -1.86 16.22
N ASP A 150 -12.00 -1.87 17.54
CA ASP A 150 -11.34 -2.78 18.47
C ASP A 150 -11.77 -4.24 18.23
N ASN A 151 -10.85 -5.19 18.43
CA ASN A 151 -11.11 -6.64 18.34
C ASN A 151 -11.88 -7.07 17.09
N LYS A 152 -11.57 -6.48 15.95
CA LYS A 152 -12.22 -6.79 14.67
C LYS A 152 -11.27 -7.44 13.69
N MET A 153 -11.84 -8.28 12.84
CA MET A 153 -11.21 -8.72 11.60
C MET A 153 -11.69 -7.80 10.49
N LEU A 154 -10.76 -7.10 9.85
CA LEU A 154 -11.03 -6.21 8.72
C LEU A 154 -10.49 -6.84 7.43
N LYS A 155 -11.28 -6.77 6.36
CA LYS A 155 -10.99 -7.43 5.10
C LYS A 155 -10.88 -6.43 3.96
N TYR A 156 -9.92 -6.68 3.08
CA TYR A 156 -9.63 -5.85 1.92
C TYR A 156 -9.47 -6.72 0.67
N GLU A 157 -10.17 -6.35 -0.40
CA GLU A 157 -10.02 -6.89 -1.74
C GLU A 157 -9.34 -5.82 -2.61
N ILE A 158 -8.11 -6.07 -3.02
CA ILE A 158 -7.28 -5.10 -3.72
C ILE A 158 -7.02 -5.58 -5.14
N VAL A 159 -7.29 -4.73 -6.12
CA VAL A 159 -6.97 -4.98 -7.52
C VAL A 159 -5.85 -4.04 -7.96
N GLN A 160 -4.73 -4.61 -8.44
CA GLN A 160 -3.54 -3.90 -8.90
C GLN A 160 -3.14 -4.33 -10.32
N GLY A 161 -2.33 -3.53 -11.02
CA GLY A 161 -1.71 -3.90 -12.29
C GLY A 161 -2.63 -3.85 -13.52
N VAL A 162 -3.81 -3.26 -13.43
CA VAL A 162 -4.76 -3.19 -14.55
C VAL A 162 -4.24 -2.31 -15.68
N GLU A 163 -3.64 -1.17 -15.37
CA GLU A 163 -3.03 -0.26 -16.34
C GLU A 163 -1.86 -0.90 -17.09
N MET A 164 -1.18 -1.86 -16.45
CA MET A 164 -0.12 -2.68 -17.05
C MET A 164 -0.65 -3.87 -17.85
N ARG A 165 -1.99 -4.09 -17.91
CA ARG A 165 -2.63 -5.30 -18.44
C ARG A 165 -2.18 -6.60 -17.75
N ARG A 166 -1.83 -6.50 -16.49
CA ARG A 166 -1.39 -7.58 -15.60
C ARG A 166 -2.21 -7.55 -14.31
N ARG A 167 -3.53 -7.59 -14.44
CA ARG A 167 -4.46 -7.57 -13.31
C ARG A 167 -4.08 -8.64 -12.28
N SER A 168 -3.89 -8.20 -11.05
CA SER A 168 -3.62 -9.03 -9.88
C SER A 168 -4.67 -8.78 -8.82
N GLU A 169 -5.07 -9.82 -8.11
CA GLU A 169 -6.01 -9.76 -6.99
C GLU A 169 -5.26 -10.12 -5.71
N ILE A 170 -5.33 -9.22 -4.74
CA ILE A 170 -4.64 -9.34 -3.46
C ILE A 170 -5.70 -9.25 -2.37
N PHE A 171 -5.72 -10.22 -1.47
CA PHE A 171 -6.66 -10.28 -0.35
C PHE A 171 -5.89 -10.08 0.94
N ILE A 172 -6.36 -9.16 1.77
CA ILE A 172 -5.74 -8.87 3.06
C ILE A 172 -6.80 -9.00 4.16
N GLU A 173 -6.44 -9.71 5.22
CA GLU A 173 -7.19 -9.71 6.47
C GLU A 173 -6.31 -9.12 7.57
N VAL A 174 -6.83 -8.14 8.29
CA VAL A 174 -6.16 -7.48 9.41
C VAL A 174 -6.90 -7.77 10.70
N GLU A 175 -6.22 -8.42 11.62
CA GLU A 175 -6.72 -8.70 12.97
C GLU A 175 -6.30 -7.57 13.91
N MET A 176 -7.28 -6.91 14.55
CA MET A 176 -7.07 -5.80 15.47
C MET A 176 -7.17 -6.26 16.92
N LYS A 177 -6.29 -5.73 17.78
CA LYS A 177 -6.35 -5.90 19.24
C LYS A 177 -7.35 -4.95 19.88
N ALA A 178 -7.61 -5.14 21.17
CA ALA A 178 -8.48 -4.28 21.97
C ALA A 178 -7.95 -2.83 22.10
N ASP A 179 -6.64 -2.63 22.03
CA ASP A 179 -6.01 -1.31 22.05
C ASP A 179 -5.96 -0.64 20.68
N ARG A 180 -6.64 -1.22 19.67
CA ARG A 180 -6.67 -0.77 18.28
C ARG A 180 -5.33 -0.88 17.55
N SER A 181 -4.37 -1.59 18.08
CA SER A 181 -3.16 -1.95 17.35
C SER A 181 -3.40 -3.19 16.47
N VAL A 182 -2.60 -3.35 15.43
CA VAL A 182 -2.64 -4.54 14.57
C VAL A 182 -2.06 -5.73 15.32
N SER A 183 -2.81 -6.84 15.38
CA SER A 183 -2.36 -8.11 15.91
C SER A 183 -1.65 -8.93 14.84
N LYS A 184 -2.28 -9.01 13.65
CA LYS A 184 -1.82 -9.86 12.56
C LYS A 184 -2.32 -9.35 11.22
N VAL A 185 -1.51 -9.52 10.19
CA VAL A 185 -1.88 -9.29 8.79
C VAL A 185 -1.74 -10.61 8.04
N HIS A 186 -2.81 -11.02 7.37
CA HIS A 186 -2.81 -12.15 6.46
C HIS A 186 -2.85 -11.63 5.03
N LEU A 187 -1.90 -12.08 4.23
CA LEU A 187 -1.81 -11.77 2.81
C LEU A 187 -2.09 -13.04 2.00
N GLU A 188 -3.01 -12.93 1.05
CA GLU A 188 -3.41 -14.00 0.15
C GLU A 188 -3.47 -13.49 -1.29
N GLY A 189 -3.11 -14.34 -2.24
CA GLY A 189 -3.19 -14.01 -3.67
C GLY A 189 -3.08 -15.24 -4.56
N GLY A 190 -3.52 -15.11 -5.79
CA GLY A 190 -3.39 -16.14 -6.81
C GLY A 190 -1.98 -16.20 -7.38
N ALA A 191 -1.44 -17.41 -7.57
CA ALA A 191 -0.19 -17.62 -8.28
C ALA A 191 -0.29 -18.76 -9.29
N VAL A 192 0.51 -18.67 -10.35
CA VAL A 192 0.64 -19.71 -11.36
C VAL A 192 2.06 -20.29 -11.30
N ALA A 193 2.18 -21.59 -11.13
CA ALA A 193 3.48 -22.26 -11.20
C ALA A 193 4.02 -22.16 -12.63
N VAL A 194 5.17 -21.53 -12.80
CA VAL A 194 5.81 -21.29 -14.10
C VAL A 194 6.99 -22.23 -14.32
N MET A 195 7.68 -22.62 -13.25
CA MET A 195 8.91 -23.41 -13.32
C MET A 195 9.13 -24.18 -12.02
N GLU A 196 9.68 -25.39 -12.13
CA GLU A 196 10.22 -26.16 -11.04
C GLU A 196 11.66 -26.55 -11.35
N GLY A 197 12.54 -26.50 -10.34
CA GLY A 197 13.95 -26.85 -10.50
C GLY A 197 14.63 -27.21 -9.18
N ARG A 198 15.86 -27.77 -9.27
CA ARG A 198 16.71 -28.07 -8.12
C ARG A 198 17.99 -27.27 -8.21
N LEU A 199 18.39 -26.65 -7.11
CA LEU A 199 19.73 -26.07 -6.92
C LEU A 199 20.60 -27.10 -6.20
N SER A 200 21.75 -27.43 -6.79
CA SER A 200 22.81 -28.17 -6.08
C SER A 200 23.65 -27.14 -5.33
N ILE A 201 23.75 -27.31 -4.02
CA ILE A 201 24.58 -26.50 -3.12
C ILE A 201 25.89 -27.25 -2.90
#